data_864af427a1077645a5fb6959b1e0acbf
#
_entry.id   864af427a1077645a5fb6959b1e0acbf
#
_cell.length_a   1.000
_cell.length_b   1.000
_cell.length_c   1.000
_cell.angle_alpha   90.00
_cell.angle_beta   90.00
_cell.angle_gamma   90.00
#
_symmetry.space_group_name_H-M   'P 1'
#
loop_
_entity.id
_entity.type
_entity.pdbx_description
1 polymer ?
#
loop_
_entity_poly.entity_id
_entity_poly.type
_entity_poly.pdbx_seq_one_letter_code
_entity_poly.pdbx_strand_id
1 'polypeptide(L)'
;MDAIAPPLPCQRHLFEVPDDISYLDAAAWSPLPRSVREAGEAGLLVKSRPWAHPREAVPAQAERARAAAARLIGAATDDVAIVGSVSHAMATVAANLAVVPGGRVLRVADEFPSLCYAFDRLARATGLIVEEVSRPEDGDWTAALLAAIGRAGAPPLAIATLTPLHWTDGGLIDLDRLAPAVHAAGAALVIDATQAAGVLPVDVGRWRPDFLAFPTYKWTLGPYALAFLYAAPHRQDGVPIEENTGNRSPASGARRYDRGELNDPVLLPMAATGLELVLSWDVPAVADRLRRLTDRLAEDLVGLGLAAAAAHLRTPHIVGLRAPGGVPPGLTDRLRRDGVYASERSGALRLSPHVWADERDVERCVAALRRSL
;
A
#
# COMPACT_ATOMS: atom_id res chain seq x y z
N MET A 1 -22.70 -2.35 26.72
CA MET A 1 -21.95 -3.48 26.15
C MET A 1 -22.28 -3.48 24.66
N ASP A 2 -21.44 -2.84 23.86
CA ASP A 2 -21.60 -2.86 22.41
C ASP A 2 -21.43 -4.31 21.93
N ALA A 3 -22.42 -4.82 21.22
CA ALA A 3 -22.35 -6.14 20.63
C ALA A 3 -21.14 -6.19 19.70
N ILE A 4 -20.18 -7.08 19.96
CA ILE A 4 -19.04 -7.31 19.08
C ILE A 4 -19.60 -7.69 17.73
N ALA A 5 -19.34 -6.86 16.70
CA ALA A 5 -19.78 -7.16 15.34
C ALA A 5 -19.27 -8.54 14.91
N PRO A 6 -20.08 -9.33 14.20
CA PRO A 6 -19.65 -10.65 13.74
C PRO A 6 -18.41 -10.49 12.83
N PRO A 7 -17.47 -11.43 12.88
CA PRO A 7 -16.28 -11.36 12.06
C PRO A 7 -16.63 -11.34 10.55
N LEU A 8 -15.87 -10.57 9.78
CA LEU A 8 -16.06 -10.50 8.33
C LEU A 8 -15.96 -11.90 7.71
N PRO A 9 -16.99 -12.41 7.02
CA PRO A 9 -16.94 -13.72 6.37
C PRO A 9 -16.04 -13.71 5.14
N CYS A 10 -15.71 -14.90 4.59
CA CYS A 10 -15.02 -15.03 3.32
C CYS A 10 -15.82 -14.38 2.18
N GLN A 11 -15.15 -13.55 1.39
CA GLN A 11 -15.76 -12.81 0.29
C GLN A 11 -15.45 -13.44 -1.09
N ARG A 12 -15.01 -14.71 -1.15
CA ARG A 12 -14.61 -15.39 -2.39
C ARG A 12 -15.68 -15.31 -3.48
N HIS A 13 -16.97 -15.35 -3.10
CA HIS A 13 -18.12 -15.27 -4.01
C HIS A 13 -18.17 -13.96 -4.84
N LEU A 14 -17.44 -12.93 -4.44
CA LEU A 14 -17.33 -11.67 -5.20
C LEU A 14 -16.25 -11.72 -6.29
N PHE A 15 -15.42 -12.76 -6.31
CA PHE A 15 -14.26 -12.90 -7.19
C PHE A 15 -14.40 -14.10 -8.13
N GLU A 16 -13.50 -14.15 -9.12
CA GLU A 16 -13.39 -15.30 -10.04
C GLU A 16 -12.19 -16.19 -9.66
N VAL A 17 -12.04 -16.47 -8.37
CA VAL A 17 -11.00 -17.36 -7.85
C VAL A 17 -11.58 -18.76 -7.70
N PRO A 18 -11.12 -19.74 -8.52
CA PRO A 18 -11.62 -21.13 -8.45
C PRO A 18 -11.34 -21.78 -7.09
N ASP A 19 -12.17 -22.77 -6.70
CA ASP A 19 -12.03 -23.42 -5.40
C ASP A 19 -10.77 -24.27 -5.25
N ASP A 20 -10.14 -24.68 -6.35
CA ASP A 20 -8.87 -25.41 -6.40
C ASP A 20 -7.64 -24.48 -6.40
N ILE A 21 -7.82 -23.17 -6.40
CA ILE A 21 -6.76 -22.17 -6.36
C ILE A 21 -6.71 -21.48 -4.99
N SER A 22 -5.56 -21.54 -4.34
CA SER A 22 -5.21 -20.74 -3.15
C SER A 22 -4.33 -19.57 -3.56
N TYR A 23 -4.98 -18.43 -3.87
CA TYR A 23 -4.26 -17.23 -4.28
C TYR A 23 -3.86 -16.42 -3.05
N LEU A 24 -2.60 -16.54 -2.63
CA LEU A 24 -2.00 -15.95 -1.43
C LEU A 24 -0.91 -14.91 -1.78
N ASP A 25 -1.08 -14.17 -2.88
CA ASP A 25 -0.12 -13.15 -3.35
C ASP A 25 -0.77 -11.79 -3.63
N ALA A 26 -1.74 -11.38 -2.78
CA ALA A 26 -2.42 -10.09 -2.88
C ALA A 26 -1.43 -8.90 -2.82
N ALA A 27 -0.35 -9.02 -2.05
CA ALA A 27 0.70 -8.00 -1.94
C ALA A 27 1.44 -7.74 -3.25
N ALA A 28 1.42 -8.67 -4.21
CA ALA A 28 1.92 -8.46 -5.57
C ALA A 28 0.82 -7.91 -6.48
N TRP A 29 -0.31 -8.61 -6.54
CA TRP A 29 -1.41 -8.29 -7.45
C TRP A 29 -2.71 -8.93 -6.95
N SER A 30 -3.76 -8.14 -6.78
CA SER A 30 -5.08 -8.67 -6.39
C SER A 30 -5.97 -8.92 -7.60
N PRO A 31 -6.75 -10.02 -7.64
CA PRO A 31 -7.82 -10.20 -8.62
C PRO A 31 -8.89 -9.12 -8.43
N LEU A 32 -9.52 -8.72 -9.53
CA LEU A 32 -10.64 -7.78 -9.49
C LEU A 32 -11.90 -8.45 -8.95
N PRO A 33 -12.67 -7.80 -8.08
CA PRO A 33 -14.05 -8.17 -7.82
C PRO A 33 -14.91 -8.08 -9.10
N ARG A 34 -15.95 -8.91 -9.22
CA ARG A 34 -16.86 -8.86 -10.38
C ARG A 34 -17.45 -7.47 -10.61
N SER A 35 -17.89 -6.79 -9.54
CA SER A 35 -18.43 -5.43 -9.64
C SER A 35 -17.43 -4.40 -10.18
N VAL A 36 -16.14 -4.54 -9.86
CA VAL A 36 -15.07 -3.67 -10.38
C VAL A 36 -14.81 -3.95 -11.85
N ARG A 37 -14.77 -5.23 -12.25
CA ARG A 37 -14.67 -5.63 -13.66
C ARG A 37 -15.85 -5.08 -14.47
N GLU A 38 -17.07 -5.27 -13.99
CA GLU A 38 -18.30 -4.78 -14.63
C GLU A 38 -18.33 -3.26 -14.78
N ALA A 39 -17.81 -2.51 -13.78
CA ALA A 39 -17.67 -1.05 -13.88
C ALA A 39 -16.72 -0.67 -15.03
N GLY A 40 -15.62 -1.40 -15.22
CA GLY A 40 -14.69 -1.20 -16.33
C GLY A 40 -15.32 -1.53 -17.70
N GLU A 41 -16.03 -2.63 -17.80
CA GLU A 41 -16.76 -3.04 -19.01
C GLU A 41 -17.81 -1.99 -19.40
N ALA A 42 -18.57 -1.47 -18.44
CA ALA A 42 -19.49 -0.36 -18.66
C ALA A 42 -18.76 0.90 -19.18
N GLY A 43 -17.58 1.19 -18.64
CA GLY A 43 -16.74 2.31 -19.09
C GLY A 43 -16.29 2.16 -20.56
N LEU A 44 -15.96 0.95 -20.99
CA LEU A 44 -15.64 0.69 -22.39
C LEU A 44 -16.84 1.00 -23.32
N LEU A 45 -18.07 0.70 -22.90
CA LEU A 45 -19.26 1.05 -23.65
C LEU A 45 -19.47 2.56 -23.75
N VAL A 46 -19.19 3.31 -22.66
CA VAL A 46 -19.16 4.77 -22.67
C VAL A 46 -18.18 5.29 -23.72
N LYS A 47 -16.95 4.76 -23.74
CA LYS A 47 -15.94 5.16 -24.72
C LYS A 47 -16.31 4.79 -26.15
N SER A 48 -17.03 3.68 -26.33
CA SER A 48 -17.48 3.21 -27.65
C SER A 48 -18.62 4.07 -28.23
N ARG A 49 -19.41 4.73 -27.37
CA ARG A 49 -20.59 5.52 -27.77
C ARG A 49 -20.63 6.87 -27.03
N PRO A 50 -19.62 7.73 -27.18
CA PRO A 50 -19.49 8.95 -26.36
C PRO A 50 -20.64 9.94 -26.53
N TRP A 51 -21.35 9.89 -27.66
CA TRP A 51 -22.53 10.73 -27.90
C TRP A 51 -23.78 10.30 -27.11
N ALA A 52 -23.81 9.09 -26.58
CA ALA A 52 -24.95 8.55 -25.83
C ALA A 52 -24.87 8.81 -24.32
N HIS A 53 -23.82 9.48 -23.85
CA HIS A 53 -23.58 9.71 -22.44
C HIS A 53 -23.43 11.21 -22.13
N PRO A 54 -23.99 11.68 -21.00
CA PRO A 54 -23.77 13.04 -20.52
C PRO A 54 -22.28 13.29 -20.28
N ARG A 55 -21.77 14.45 -20.74
CA ARG A 55 -20.34 14.80 -20.57
C ARG A 55 -19.93 14.89 -19.11
N GLU A 56 -20.86 15.30 -18.24
CA GLU A 56 -20.65 15.47 -16.80
C GLU A 56 -20.53 14.15 -16.04
N ALA A 57 -20.97 13.05 -16.61
CA ALA A 57 -20.95 11.73 -15.96
C ALA A 57 -19.53 11.21 -15.72
N VAL A 58 -18.58 11.54 -16.58
CA VAL A 58 -17.19 11.07 -16.47
C VAL A 58 -16.41 11.83 -15.40
N PRO A 59 -16.39 13.18 -15.36
CA PRO A 59 -15.76 13.93 -14.26
C PRO A 59 -16.32 13.55 -12.87
N ALA A 60 -17.60 13.24 -12.77
CA ALA A 60 -18.22 12.80 -11.52
C ALA A 60 -17.59 11.51 -10.96
N GLN A 61 -17.07 10.62 -11.84
CA GLN A 61 -16.38 9.41 -11.39
C GLN A 61 -15.01 9.72 -10.77
N ALA A 62 -14.30 10.74 -11.22
CA ALA A 62 -13.06 11.20 -10.59
C ALA A 62 -13.33 11.66 -9.14
N GLU A 63 -14.36 12.49 -8.95
CA GLU A 63 -14.73 12.96 -7.62
C GLU A 63 -15.26 11.84 -6.72
N ARG A 64 -15.99 10.86 -7.27
CA ARG A 64 -16.42 9.67 -6.53
C ARG A 64 -15.21 8.85 -6.04
N ALA A 65 -14.23 8.59 -6.92
CA ALA A 65 -13.00 7.88 -6.57
C ALA A 65 -12.19 8.64 -5.52
N ARG A 66 -12.05 9.97 -5.68
CA ARG A 66 -11.35 10.85 -4.74
C ARG A 66 -12.00 10.84 -3.37
N ALA A 67 -13.32 10.98 -3.30
CA ALA A 67 -14.06 10.96 -2.04
C ALA A 67 -13.93 9.61 -1.31
N ALA A 68 -13.98 8.50 -2.05
CA ALA A 68 -13.76 7.17 -1.47
C ALA A 68 -12.32 6.98 -0.96
N ALA A 69 -11.32 7.46 -1.72
CA ALA A 69 -9.91 7.44 -1.29
C ALA A 69 -9.67 8.30 -0.04
N ALA A 70 -10.23 9.50 0.00
CA ALA A 70 -10.16 10.39 1.15
C ALA A 70 -10.76 9.75 2.42
N ARG A 71 -11.96 9.16 2.31
CA ARG A 71 -12.59 8.43 3.42
C ARG A 71 -11.74 7.28 3.92
N LEU A 72 -11.06 6.56 3.03
CA LEU A 72 -10.22 5.40 3.38
C LEU A 72 -9.05 5.76 4.28
N ILE A 73 -8.52 6.99 4.15
CA ILE A 73 -7.34 7.46 4.88
C ILE A 73 -7.65 8.56 5.90
N GLY A 74 -8.94 8.86 6.16
CA GLY A 74 -9.34 9.90 7.11
C GLY A 74 -9.01 11.34 6.66
N ALA A 75 -8.96 11.60 5.34
CA ALA A 75 -8.65 12.90 4.76
C ALA A 75 -9.91 13.67 4.33
N ALA A 76 -9.79 14.99 4.13
CA ALA A 76 -10.75 15.73 3.35
C ALA A 76 -10.58 15.43 1.84
N THR A 77 -11.67 15.48 1.09
CA THR A 77 -11.62 15.17 -0.36
C THR A 77 -10.68 16.11 -1.12
N ASP A 78 -10.61 17.37 -0.71
CA ASP A 78 -9.73 18.37 -1.34
C ASP A 78 -8.24 18.17 -1.02
N ASP A 79 -7.90 17.33 -0.04
CA ASP A 79 -6.53 17.01 0.32
C ASP A 79 -5.96 15.80 -0.47
N VAL A 80 -6.74 15.25 -1.42
CA VAL A 80 -6.35 14.07 -2.19
C VAL A 80 -6.29 14.38 -3.67
N ALA A 81 -5.13 14.14 -4.30
CA ALA A 81 -4.93 14.16 -5.74
C ALA A 81 -5.06 12.78 -6.36
N ILE A 82 -5.45 12.73 -7.63
CA ILE A 82 -5.46 11.53 -8.47
C ILE A 82 -4.23 11.56 -9.36
N VAL A 83 -3.36 10.55 -9.23
CA VAL A 83 -2.09 10.45 -9.96
C VAL A 83 -1.98 9.10 -10.68
N GLY A 84 -1.06 8.98 -11.64
CA GLY A 84 -0.92 7.79 -12.47
C GLY A 84 -0.32 6.59 -11.76
N SER A 85 0.47 6.81 -10.70
CA SER A 85 1.16 5.76 -9.94
C SER A 85 1.75 6.32 -8.64
N VAL A 86 2.16 5.43 -7.73
CA VAL A 86 2.95 5.84 -6.56
C VAL A 86 4.28 6.45 -6.97
N SER A 87 4.91 5.97 -8.06
CA SER A 87 6.15 6.60 -8.58
C SER A 87 5.91 8.04 -9.04
N HIS A 88 4.75 8.33 -9.67
CA HIS A 88 4.34 9.71 -10.01
C HIS A 88 4.16 10.55 -8.73
N ALA A 89 3.45 9.99 -7.73
CA ALA A 89 3.29 10.63 -6.43
C ALA A 89 4.63 10.99 -5.79
N MET A 90 5.56 10.03 -5.69
CA MET A 90 6.88 10.26 -5.08
C MET A 90 7.74 11.25 -5.86
N ALA A 91 7.62 11.28 -7.20
CA ALA A 91 8.28 12.29 -8.02
C ALA A 91 7.73 13.70 -7.73
N THR A 92 6.39 13.83 -7.61
CA THR A 92 5.73 15.08 -7.21
C THR A 92 6.19 15.52 -5.82
N VAL A 93 6.21 14.60 -4.84
CA VAL A 93 6.67 14.89 -3.47
C VAL A 93 8.10 15.39 -3.46
N ALA A 94 9.02 14.66 -4.12
CA ALA A 94 10.44 15.03 -4.16
C ALA A 94 10.69 16.39 -4.84
N ALA A 95 9.84 16.79 -5.80
CA ALA A 95 9.92 18.10 -6.45
C ALA A 95 9.42 19.25 -5.57
N ASN A 96 8.65 18.94 -4.51
CA ASN A 96 7.98 19.93 -3.67
C ASN A 96 8.50 19.97 -2.22
N LEU A 97 9.53 19.23 -1.89
CA LEU A 97 10.18 19.30 -0.58
C LEU A 97 11.40 20.24 -0.62
N ALA A 98 11.30 21.34 0.11
CA ALA A 98 12.44 22.21 0.35
C ALA A 98 13.40 21.52 1.34
N VAL A 99 14.66 21.37 0.95
CA VAL A 99 15.67 20.68 1.75
C VAL A 99 16.95 21.51 1.86
N VAL A 100 17.67 21.32 2.95
CA VAL A 100 18.95 21.97 3.20
C VAL A 100 20.08 20.97 2.90
N PRO A 101 21.13 21.35 2.15
CA PRO A 101 22.28 20.48 1.91
C PRO A 101 22.91 19.96 3.21
N GLY A 102 23.35 18.69 3.20
CA GLY A 102 23.91 18.03 4.39
C GLY A 102 22.88 17.45 5.35
N GLY A 103 21.60 17.68 5.13
CA GLY A 103 20.54 16.92 5.80
C GLY A 103 20.46 15.48 5.31
N ARG A 104 19.66 14.63 5.96
CA ARG A 104 19.50 13.22 5.58
C ARG A 104 18.07 12.86 5.22
N VAL A 105 17.96 11.90 4.30
CA VAL A 105 16.73 11.15 4.00
C VAL A 105 16.82 9.80 4.67
N LEU A 106 15.91 9.49 5.59
CA LEU A 106 15.84 8.21 6.29
C LEU A 106 14.83 7.28 5.64
N ARG A 107 15.22 6.03 5.42
CA ARG A 107 14.36 4.94 4.94
C ARG A 107 14.84 3.59 5.48
N VAL A 108 14.05 2.54 5.30
CA VAL A 108 14.49 1.16 5.55
C VAL A 108 15.33 0.63 4.39
N ALA A 109 16.25 -0.28 4.66
CA ALA A 109 16.98 -1.01 3.62
C ALA A 109 16.03 -1.96 2.87
N ASP A 110 16.37 -2.31 1.64
CA ASP A 110 15.53 -3.15 0.75
C ASP A 110 14.12 -2.59 0.52
N GLU A 111 13.94 -1.28 0.64
CA GLU A 111 12.65 -0.64 0.39
C GLU A 111 12.29 -0.70 -1.11
N PHE A 112 10.98 -0.60 -1.38
CA PHE A 112 10.49 -0.72 -2.76
C PHE A 112 11.00 0.44 -3.63
N PRO A 113 11.57 0.15 -4.82
CA PRO A 113 12.26 1.14 -5.65
C PRO A 113 11.44 2.40 -5.97
N SER A 114 10.12 2.29 -6.13
CA SER A 114 9.26 3.44 -6.42
C SER A 114 9.26 4.49 -5.30
N LEU A 115 9.47 4.09 -4.05
CA LEU A 115 9.62 5.02 -2.93
C LEU A 115 11.04 5.61 -2.90
N CYS A 116 12.06 4.88 -3.36
CA CYS A 116 13.46 5.26 -3.22
C CYS A 116 13.95 6.24 -4.30
N TYR A 117 13.72 5.92 -5.59
CA TYR A 117 14.44 6.56 -6.71
C TYR A 117 14.20 8.07 -6.85
N ALA A 118 13.02 8.56 -6.52
CA ALA A 118 12.75 10.01 -6.54
C ALA A 118 13.60 10.75 -5.50
N PHE A 119 13.75 10.18 -4.31
CA PHE A 119 14.56 10.75 -3.22
C PHE A 119 16.05 10.55 -3.44
N ASP A 120 16.49 9.48 -4.08
CA ASP A 120 17.89 9.31 -4.50
C ASP A 120 18.29 10.38 -5.52
N ARG A 121 17.37 10.72 -6.46
CA ARG A 121 17.59 11.83 -7.40
C ARG A 121 17.66 13.17 -6.66
N LEU A 122 16.71 13.41 -5.74
CA LEU A 122 16.70 14.60 -4.91
C LEU A 122 18.01 14.74 -4.10
N ALA A 123 18.46 13.67 -3.45
CA ALA A 123 19.67 13.64 -2.65
C ALA A 123 20.91 14.00 -3.49
N ARG A 124 21.05 13.39 -4.67
CA ARG A 124 22.15 13.74 -5.59
C ARG A 124 22.11 15.20 -6.05
N ALA A 125 20.93 15.76 -6.27
CA ALA A 125 20.79 17.14 -6.74
C ALA A 125 21.02 18.19 -5.66
N THR A 126 20.76 17.84 -4.39
CA THR A 126 20.74 18.81 -3.28
C THR A 126 21.83 18.58 -2.22
N GLY A 127 22.59 17.49 -2.31
CA GLY A 127 23.62 17.14 -1.30
C GLY A 127 23.02 16.56 -0.02
N LEU A 128 21.82 16.00 -0.05
CA LEU A 128 21.28 15.19 1.06
C LEU A 128 22.02 13.86 1.16
N ILE A 129 22.06 13.31 2.37
CA ILE A 129 22.63 12.00 2.68
C ILE A 129 21.50 10.99 2.77
N VAL A 130 21.54 9.94 1.95
CA VAL A 130 20.60 8.84 2.08
C VAL A 130 21.07 7.91 3.19
N GLU A 131 20.24 7.71 4.21
CA GLU A 131 20.47 6.79 5.31
C GLU A 131 19.45 5.64 5.25
N GLU A 132 19.98 4.43 5.18
CA GLU A 132 19.19 3.20 5.18
C GLU A 132 19.35 2.49 6.52
N VAL A 133 18.22 2.21 7.18
CA VAL A 133 18.19 1.39 8.39
C VAL A 133 18.16 -0.08 7.97
N SER A 134 19.24 -0.80 8.28
CA SER A 134 19.34 -2.23 8.01
C SER A 134 18.28 -3.02 8.78
N ARG A 135 17.92 -4.20 8.25
CA ARG A 135 17.00 -5.13 8.93
C ARG A 135 17.51 -5.46 10.33
N PRO A 136 16.74 -5.18 11.38
CA PRO A 136 17.13 -5.52 12.75
C PRO A 136 17.07 -7.05 12.97
N GLU A 137 18.02 -7.58 13.74
CA GLU A 137 18.10 -9.02 14.02
C GLU A 137 16.88 -9.56 14.79
N ASP A 138 16.33 -8.73 15.68
CA ASP A 138 15.12 -9.02 16.46
C ASP A 138 13.82 -8.80 15.68
N GLY A 139 13.89 -8.17 14.49
CA GLY A 139 12.75 -7.83 13.66
C GLY A 139 12.00 -6.55 14.06
N ASP A 140 12.43 -5.83 15.10
CA ASP A 140 11.79 -4.57 15.54
C ASP A 140 12.25 -3.37 14.70
N TRP A 141 11.68 -3.24 13.51
CA TRP A 141 11.90 -2.11 12.62
C TRP A 141 11.62 -0.75 13.28
N THR A 142 10.61 -0.70 14.15
CA THR A 142 10.20 0.54 14.82
C THR A 142 11.28 1.03 15.78
N ALA A 143 11.82 0.13 16.61
CA ALA A 143 12.91 0.47 17.52
C ALA A 143 14.17 0.91 16.75
N ALA A 144 14.54 0.20 15.67
CA ALA A 144 15.69 0.55 14.83
C ALA A 144 15.53 1.93 14.18
N LEU A 145 14.35 2.26 13.65
CA LEU A 145 14.06 3.56 13.06
C LEU A 145 14.07 4.69 14.11
N LEU A 146 13.49 4.47 15.29
CA LEU A 146 13.53 5.45 16.39
C LEU A 146 14.98 5.74 16.81
N ALA A 147 15.82 4.71 16.92
CA ALA A 147 17.23 4.86 17.22
C ALA A 147 17.98 5.67 16.14
N ALA A 148 17.67 5.41 14.86
CA ALA A 148 18.23 6.17 13.75
C ALA A 148 17.78 7.64 13.75
N ILE A 149 16.50 7.92 14.02
CA ILE A 149 15.97 9.29 14.12
C ILE A 149 16.67 10.06 15.22
N GLY A 150 16.78 9.47 16.43
CA GLY A 150 17.34 10.10 17.62
C GLY A 150 18.87 10.02 17.74
N ARG A 151 19.60 9.54 16.71
CA ARG A 151 21.04 9.31 16.81
C ARG A 151 21.83 10.61 17.04
N ALA A 152 22.51 10.68 18.17
CA ALA A 152 23.34 11.83 18.53
C ALA A 152 24.48 12.06 17.52
N GLY A 153 24.72 13.32 17.14
CA GLY A 153 25.76 13.70 16.19
C GLY A 153 25.46 13.34 14.73
N ALA A 154 24.30 12.74 14.41
CA ALA A 154 23.90 12.52 13.03
C ALA A 154 23.53 13.85 12.34
N PRO A 155 23.69 13.97 11.02
CA PRO A 155 23.17 15.09 10.26
C PRO A 155 21.67 15.31 10.52
N PRO A 156 21.16 16.55 10.42
CA PRO A 156 19.74 16.82 10.63
C PRO A 156 18.84 15.94 9.75
N LEU A 157 17.80 15.37 10.32
CA LEU A 157 16.80 14.65 9.55
C LEU A 157 15.97 15.66 8.74
N ALA A 158 16.03 15.57 7.42
CA ALA A 158 15.25 16.43 6.51
C ALA A 158 13.96 15.75 6.06
N ILE A 159 14.03 14.46 5.76
CA ILE A 159 12.91 13.67 5.23
C ILE A 159 12.97 12.29 5.85
N ALA A 160 11.82 11.77 6.29
CA ALA A 160 11.61 10.36 6.57
C ALA A 160 10.63 9.80 5.52
N THR A 161 11.10 8.86 4.68
CA THR A 161 10.25 8.12 3.75
C THR A 161 9.95 6.76 4.37
N LEU A 162 8.71 6.58 4.82
CA LEU A 162 8.30 5.42 5.62
C LEU A 162 7.12 4.68 5.00
N THR A 163 7.01 3.43 5.33
CA THR A 163 5.86 2.56 5.04
C THR A 163 5.32 2.00 6.36
N PRO A 164 4.03 1.65 6.50
CA PRO A 164 3.52 1.03 7.74
C PRO A 164 4.05 -0.38 7.99
N LEU A 165 4.71 -0.97 7.02
CA LEU A 165 5.30 -2.30 7.10
C LEU A 165 6.40 -2.48 6.06
N HIS A 166 7.31 -3.41 6.31
CA HIS A 166 8.29 -3.82 5.30
C HIS A 166 7.62 -4.75 4.27
N TRP A 167 7.63 -4.37 3.00
CA TRP A 167 6.88 -5.01 1.91
C TRP A 167 7.28 -6.45 1.60
N THR A 168 8.49 -6.86 1.99
CA THR A 168 9.03 -8.19 1.68
C THR A 168 8.45 -9.29 2.56
N ASP A 169 8.08 -8.99 3.81
CA ASP A 169 7.69 -9.99 4.81
C ASP A 169 6.62 -9.54 5.81
N GLY A 170 6.13 -8.30 5.67
CA GLY A 170 5.10 -7.79 6.56
C GLY A 170 5.60 -7.31 7.92
N GLY A 171 6.92 -7.16 8.11
CA GLY A 171 7.49 -6.61 9.34
C GLY A 171 6.89 -5.25 9.68
N LEU A 172 6.36 -5.11 10.91
CA LEU A 172 5.63 -3.90 11.34
C LEU A 172 6.56 -2.70 11.47
N ILE A 173 6.12 -1.58 10.92
CA ILE A 173 6.71 -0.25 11.10
C ILE A 173 5.63 0.63 11.71
N ASP A 174 5.68 0.81 13.02
CA ASP A 174 4.63 1.48 13.80
C ASP A 174 4.71 3.00 13.63
N LEU A 175 3.91 3.52 12.73
CA LEU A 175 3.84 4.96 12.45
C LEU A 175 3.26 5.79 13.61
N ASP A 176 2.50 5.19 14.52
CA ASP A 176 2.03 5.90 15.71
C ASP A 176 3.17 6.30 16.64
N ARG A 177 4.22 5.49 16.68
CA ARG A 177 5.44 5.75 17.46
C ARG A 177 6.44 6.60 16.68
N LEU A 178 6.53 6.41 15.36
CA LEU A 178 7.52 7.07 14.51
C LEU A 178 7.14 8.49 14.12
N ALA A 179 5.88 8.76 13.77
CA ALA A 179 5.47 10.08 13.31
C ALA A 179 5.76 11.19 14.32
N PRO A 180 5.48 11.04 15.63
CA PRO A 180 5.87 12.05 16.63
C PRO A 180 7.38 12.31 16.67
N ALA A 181 8.22 11.28 16.51
CA ALA A 181 9.67 11.42 16.52
C ALA A 181 10.19 12.16 15.27
N VAL A 182 9.60 11.87 14.09
CA VAL A 182 9.92 12.57 12.84
C VAL A 182 9.55 14.04 12.94
N HIS A 183 8.36 14.35 13.46
CA HIS A 183 7.91 15.73 13.67
C HIS A 183 8.77 16.48 14.69
N ALA A 184 9.16 15.83 15.79
CA ALA A 184 10.06 16.42 16.79
C ALA A 184 11.44 16.74 16.21
N ALA A 185 11.91 15.99 15.22
CA ALA A 185 13.13 16.26 14.47
C ALA A 185 12.97 17.40 13.43
N GLY A 186 11.76 17.95 13.23
CA GLY A 186 11.48 18.98 12.22
C GLY A 186 11.54 18.46 10.78
N ALA A 187 11.45 17.15 10.57
CA ALA A 187 11.58 16.52 9.28
C ALA A 187 10.21 16.37 8.56
N ALA A 188 10.23 16.36 7.23
CA ALA A 188 9.06 15.99 6.44
C ALA A 188 8.79 14.49 6.55
N LEU A 189 7.53 14.12 6.81
CA LEU A 189 7.06 12.74 6.83
C LEU A 189 6.35 12.40 5.51
N VAL A 190 6.92 11.46 4.76
CA VAL A 190 6.36 10.94 3.51
C VAL A 190 6.03 9.47 3.70
N ILE A 191 4.79 9.09 3.42
CA ILE A 191 4.31 7.71 3.63
C ILE A 191 3.93 7.07 2.29
N ASP A 192 4.48 5.89 2.02
CA ASP A 192 3.94 4.97 1.01
C ASP A 192 3.03 3.95 1.71
N ALA A 193 1.72 4.13 1.55
CA ALA A 193 0.72 3.24 2.12
C ALA A 193 0.28 2.12 1.13
N THR A 194 1.10 1.82 0.11
CA THR A 194 0.81 0.80 -0.92
C THR A 194 0.40 -0.55 -0.33
N GLN A 195 1.04 -0.95 0.76
CA GLN A 195 0.76 -2.24 1.39
C GLN A 195 -0.18 -2.12 2.61
N ALA A 196 -0.76 -0.94 2.86
CA ALA A 196 -1.60 -0.69 4.04
C ALA A 196 -3.01 -0.22 3.69
N ALA A 197 -3.15 0.73 2.75
CA ALA A 197 -4.45 1.30 2.40
C ALA A 197 -5.43 0.23 1.92
N GLY A 198 -6.55 0.09 2.61
CA GLY A 198 -7.59 -0.91 2.35
C GLY A 198 -7.51 -2.18 3.21
N VAL A 199 -6.43 -2.36 3.98
CA VAL A 199 -6.22 -3.58 4.78
C VAL A 199 -5.70 -3.29 6.20
N LEU A 200 -5.15 -2.12 6.41
CA LEU A 200 -4.79 -1.57 7.71
C LEU A 200 -5.46 -0.21 7.90
N PRO A 201 -5.84 0.16 9.11
CA PRO A 201 -6.25 1.53 9.39
C PRO A 201 -5.14 2.52 9.04
N VAL A 202 -5.44 3.42 8.10
CA VAL A 202 -4.58 4.53 7.70
C VAL A 202 -5.30 5.81 8.08
N ASP A 203 -4.66 6.66 8.88
CA ASP A 203 -5.28 7.88 9.38
C ASP A 203 -4.28 9.06 9.29
N VAL A 204 -4.52 9.93 8.31
CA VAL A 204 -3.67 11.11 8.09
C VAL A 204 -3.82 12.14 9.21
N GLY A 205 -4.95 12.19 9.91
CA GLY A 205 -5.15 13.04 11.08
C GLY A 205 -4.28 12.61 12.27
N ARG A 206 -4.09 11.31 12.42
CA ARG A 206 -3.27 10.70 13.47
C ARG A 206 -1.78 10.81 13.19
N TRP A 207 -1.33 10.43 11.99
CA TRP A 207 0.07 10.44 11.62
C TRP A 207 0.58 11.79 11.15
N ARG A 208 -0.30 12.66 10.66
CA ARG A 208 -0.02 13.99 10.12
C ARG A 208 1.15 14.01 9.12
N PRO A 209 1.13 13.15 8.10
CA PRO A 209 2.19 13.17 7.09
C PRO A 209 2.13 14.45 6.27
N ASP A 210 3.27 14.88 5.74
CA ASP A 210 3.31 15.93 4.71
C ASP A 210 2.66 15.40 3.42
N PHE A 211 2.95 14.15 3.07
CA PHE A 211 2.40 13.44 1.92
C PHE A 211 2.19 11.97 2.23
N LEU A 212 1.14 11.39 1.65
CA LEU A 212 0.88 9.95 1.68
C LEU A 212 0.37 9.49 0.32
N ALA A 213 0.86 8.37 -0.20
CA ALA A 213 0.38 7.81 -1.46
C ALA A 213 0.04 6.32 -1.35
N PHE A 214 -0.91 5.89 -2.18
CA PHE A 214 -1.25 4.47 -2.35
C PHE A 214 -1.86 4.21 -3.73
N PRO A 215 -1.63 3.02 -4.35
CA PRO A 215 -2.20 2.64 -5.63
C PRO A 215 -3.54 1.95 -5.45
N THR A 216 -4.24 1.70 -6.55
CA THR A 216 -5.54 1.01 -6.53
C THR A 216 -5.46 -0.50 -6.71
N TYR A 217 -4.43 -1.06 -7.34
CA TYR A 217 -4.39 -2.43 -7.87
C TYR A 217 -4.05 -3.55 -6.89
N LYS A 218 -3.81 -3.22 -5.61
CA LYS A 218 -3.53 -4.20 -4.55
C LYS A 218 -4.71 -4.32 -3.59
N TRP A 219 -4.57 -3.78 -2.40
CA TRP A 219 -5.52 -3.95 -1.29
C TRP A 219 -6.81 -3.17 -1.45
N THR A 220 -6.85 -2.19 -2.34
CA THR A 220 -8.06 -1.44 -2.70
C THR A 220 -8.79 -1.98 -3.94
N LEU A 221 -8.36 -3.13 -4.49
CA LEU A 221 -9.06 -3.95 -5.48
C LEU A 221 -9.43 -3.23 -6.77
N GLY A 222 -8.71 -2.17 -7.12
CA GLY A 222 -8.95 -1.37 -8.32
C GLY A 222 -8.00 -1.71 -9.49
N PRO A 223 -8.01 -0.88 -10.54
CA PRO A 223 -7.19 -1.09 -11.72
C PRO A 223 -5.74 -0.64 -11.53
N TYR A 224 -4.85 -1.03 -12.44
CA TYR A 224 -3.52 -0.42 -12.60
C TYR A 224 -3.60 1.02 -13.14
N ALA A 225 -2.46 1.70 -13.16
CA ALA A 225 -2.29 3.05 -13.69
C ALA A 225 -3.13 4.13 -13.00
N LEU A 226 -3.48 3.90 -11.74
CA LEU A 226 -4.17 4.85 -10.89
C LEU A 226 -3.65 4.75 -9.44
N ALA A 227 -3.42 5.90 -8.83
CA ALA A 227 -3.01 6.04 -7.44
C ALA A 227 -3.57 7.35 -6.87
N PHE A 228 -3.53 7.49 -5.55
CA PHE A 228 -3.95 8.69 -4.83
C PHE A 228 -2.77 9.25 -4.07
N LEU A 229 -2.68 10.58 -4.04
CA LEU A 229 -1.69 11.34 -3.28
C LEU A 229 -2.42 12.28 -2.32
N TYR A 230 -2.32 12.03 -1.03
CA TYR A 230 -2.65 13.00 -0.01
C TYR A 230 -1.53 14.02 0.10
N ALA A 231 -1.88 15.29 0.14
CA ALA A 231 -0.99 16.39 0.46
C ALA A 231 -1.56 17.18 1.64
N ALA A 232 -0.78 17.34 2.70
CA ALA A 232 -1.20 18.16 3.84
C ALA A 232 -1.53 19.60 3.40
N PRO A 233 -2.47 20.31 4.05
CA PRO A 233 -2.91 21.65 3.62
C PRO A 233 -1.77 22.64 3.35
N HIS A 234 -0.68 22.58 4.14
CA HIS A 234 0.51 23.43 3.97
C HIS A 234 1.45 22.99 2.83
N ARG A 235 1.08 21.93 2.08
CA ARG A 235 1.84 21.36 0.95
C ARG A 235 1.08 21.43 -0.37
N GLN A 236 -0.02 22.16 -0.45
CA GLN A 236 -0.94 22.14 -1.60
C GLN A 236 -0.69 23.24 -2.64
N ASP A 237 0.27 24.12 -2.42
CA ASP A 237 0.64 25.24 -3.30
C ASP A 237 1.88 24.96 -4.18
N GLY A 238 2.31 23.70 -4.23
CA GLY A 238 3.51 23.28 -4.93
C GLY A 238 3.36 23.19 -6.46
N VAL A 239 4.40 22.69 -7.12
CA VAL A 239 4.49 22.53 -8.57
C VAL A 239 4.06 21.11 -8.98
N PRO A 240 3.05 20.95 -9.85
CA PRO A 240 2.68 19.64 -10.37
C PRO A 240 3.77 19.10 -11.31
N ILE A 241 3.88 17.77 -11.41
CA ILE A 241 4.76 17.13 -12.40
C ILE A 241 4.17 17.28 -13.81
N GLU A 242 2.83 17.23 -13.93
CA GLU A 242 2.12 17.45 -15.18
C GLU A 242 1.28 18.73 -15.06
N GLU A 243 1.60 19.76 -15.83
CA GLU A 243 0.69 20.90 -16.00
C GLU A 243 -0.39 20.56 -17.01
N ASN A 244 -1.64 20.68 -16.59
CA ASN A 244 -2.81 20.40 -17.44
C ASN A 244 -3.92 21.42 -17.21
N THR A 245 -4.99 21.34 -17.99
CA THR A 245 -6.10 22.30 -17.91
C THR A 245 -6.85 22.27 -16.58
N GLY A 246 -6.81 21.15 -15.85
CA GLY A 246 -7.49 20.98 -14.56
C GLY A 246 -6.72 21.57 -13.38
N ASN A 247 -5.38 21.64 -13.45
CA ASN A 247 -4.53 22.08 -12.34
C ASN A 247 -3.78 23.40 -12.57
N ARG A 248 -3.93 24.02 -13.75
CA ARG A 248 -3.23 25.26 -14.12
C ARG A 248 -3.86 26.53 -13.56
N SER A 249 -5.18 26.59 -13.45
CA SER A 249 -5.92 27.66 -12.78
C SER A 249 -5.92 27.40 -11.28
N PRO A 250 -6.20 28.37 -10.38
CA PRO A 250 -6.11 28.14 -8.95
C PRO A 250 -6.95 26.92 -8.52
N ALA A 251 -6.37 25.73 -8.74
CA ALA A 251 -6.90 24.49 -8.24
C ALA A 251 -6.83 24.54 -6.73
N SER A 252 -7.95 24.33 -6.06
CA SER A 252 -8.00 24.26 -4.62
C SER A 252 -7.45 22.92 -4.12
N GLY A 253 -6.61 22.99 -3.09
CA GLY A 253 -6.15 21.79 -2.41
C GLY A 253 -5.18 20.94 -3.24
N ALA A 254 -5.15 19.66 -2.93
CA ALA A 254 -4.25 18.69 -3.56
C ALA A 254 -4.57 18.43 -5.05
N ARG A 255 -5.74 18.87 -5.57
CA ARG A 255 -6.03 18.81 -7.02
C ARG A 255 -4.97 19.50 -7.88
N ARG A 256 -4.16 20.37 -7.27
CA ARG A 256 -2.94 20.94 -7.86
C ARG A 256 -2.02 19.87 -8.44
N TYR A 257 -2.00 18.68 -7.85
CA TYR A 257 -1.15 17.57 -8.25
C TYR A 257 -1.86 16.51 -9.08
N ASP A 258 -3.11 16.76 -9.50
CA ASP A 258 -3.83 15.82 -10.36
C ASP A 258 -3.09 15.59 -11.68
N ARG A 259 -3.06 14.31 -12.10
CA ARG A 259 -2.63 13.97 -13.45
C ARG A 259 -3.56 14.56 -14.50
N GLY A 260 -3.09 14.69 -15.72
CA GLY A 260 -3.95 14.94 -16.88
C GLY A 260 -4.96 13.81 -17.12
N GLU A 261 -5.89 14.05 -18.03
CA GLU A 261 -6.84 13.06 -18.57
C GLU A 261 -7.73 12.38 -17.50
N LEU A 262 -8.27 13.18 -16.57
CA LEU A 262 -9.24 12.68 -15.57
C LEU A 262 -10.64 12.37 -16.16
N ASN A 263 -10.82 12.54 -17.47
CA ASN A 263 -12.03 12.09 -18.16
C ASN A 263 -11.94 10.63 -18.60
N ASP A 264 -11.51 9.76 -17.69
CA ASP A 264 -11.32 8.34 -17.92
C ASP A 264 -12.60 7.57 -17.52
N PRO A 265 -13.37 7.05 -18.50
CA PRO A 265 -14.61 6.35 -18.20
C PRO A 265 -14.40 4.90 -17.73
N VAL A 266 -13.17 4.39 -17.72
CA VAL A 266 -12.85 2.99 -17.38
C VAL A 266 -12.20 2.88 -16.01
N LEU A 267 -11.03 3.50 -15.81
CA LEU A 267 -10.23 3.29 -14.60
C LEU A 267 -10.85 3.97 -13.37
N LEU A 268 -11.44 5.16 -13.53
CA LEU A 268 -12.01 5.90 -12.41
C LEU A 268 -13.24 5.22 -11.78
N PRO A 269 -14.24 4.74 -12.56
CA PRO A 269 -15.34 3.95 -12.01
C PRO A 269 -14.86 2.66 -11.35
N MET A 270 -13.88 1.97 -11.94
CA MET A 270 -13.28 0.77 -11.34
C MET A 270 -12.66 1.08 -9.98
N ALA A 271 -11.86 2.15 -9.89
CA ALA A 271 -11.21 2.56 -8.64
C ALA A 271 -12.23 2.94 -7.57
N ALA A 272 -13.24 3.74 -7.94
CA ALA A 272 -14.32 4.13 -7.03
C ALA A 272 -15.05 2.90 -6.47
N THR A 273 -15.43 1.97 -7.35
CA THR A 273 -16.14 0.74 -6.96
C THR A 273 -15.29 -0.15 -6.05
N GLY A 274 -13.99 -0.31 -6.32
CA GLY A 274 -13.08 -1.09 -5.47
C GLY A 274 -12.92 -0.47 -4.08
N LEU A 275 -12.70 0.84 -4.01
CA LEU A 275 -12.58 1.58 -2.75
C LEU A 275 -13.86 1.53 -1.92
N GLU A 276 -15.02 1.73 -2.54
CA GLU A 276 -16.32 1.65 -1.86
C GLU A 276 -16.61 0.25 -1.33
N LEU A 277 -16.23 -0.79 -2.10
CA LEU A 277 -16.36 -2.17 -1.66
C LEU A 277 -15.51 -2.44 -0.42
N VAL A 278 -14.24 -2.02 -0.42
CA VAL A 278 -13.34 -2.15 0.75
C VAL A 278 -13.89 -1.38 1.96
N LEU A 279 -14.37 -0.16 1.75
CA LEU A 279 -15.00 0.64 2.81
C LEU A 279 -16.25 0.00 3.40
N SER A 280 -17.00 -0.77 2.58
CA SER A 280 -18.21 -1.46 3.03
C SER A 280 -17.95 -2.62 4.00
N TRP A 281 -16.72 -3.17 3.99
CA TRP A 281 -16.32 -4.28 4.87
C TRP A 281 -15.77 -3.84 6.21
N ASP A 282 -15.49 -2.55 6.40
CA ASP A 282 -14.74 -2.01 7.53
C ASP A 282 -13.28 -2.51 7.58
N VAL A 283 -12.32 -1.61 7.41
CA VAL A 283 -10.89 -1.96 7.30
C VAL A 283 -10.37 -2.72 8.53
N PRO A 284 -10.71 -2.35 9.78
CA PRO A 284 -10.41 -3.16 10.96
C PRO A 284 -10.92 -4.60 10.86
N ALA A 285 -12.14 -4.82 10.40
CA ALA A 285 -12.69 -6.18 10.25
C ALA A 285 -11.96 -6.98 9.16
N VAL A 286 -11.50 -6.33 8.09
CA VAL A 286 -10.61 -6.94 7.09
C VAL A 286 -9.28 -7.35 7.74
N ALA A 287 -8.64 -6.45 8.49
CA ALA A 287 -7.39 -6.73 9.19
C ALA A 287 -7.51 -7.92 10.14
N ASP A 288 -8.57 -7.96 10.96
CA ASP A 288 -8.82 -9.04 11.92
C ASP A 288 -9.06 -10.39 11.24
N ARG A 289 -9.78 -10.39 10.11
CA ARG A 289 -9.95 -11.59 9.30
C ARG A 289 -8.60 -12.12 8.81
N LEU A 290 -7.79 -11.25 8.22
CA LEU A 290 -6.51 -11.65 7.64
C LEU A 290 -5.50 -12.07 8.71
N ARG A 291 -5.53 -11.44 9.88
CA ARG A 291 -4.72 -11.87 11.02
C ARG A 291 -4.95 -13.33 11.38
N ARG A 292 -6.21 -13.77 11.48
CA ARG A 292 -6.51 -15.19 11.80
C ARG A 292 -5.90 -16.14 10.77
N LEU A 293 -5.95 -15.81 9.49
CA LEU A 293 -5.36 -16.64 8.42
C LEU A 293 -3.83 -16.65 8.47
N THR A 294 -3.20 -15.50 8.67
CA THR A 294 -1.73 -15.38 8.70
C THR A 294 -1.13 -15.93 10.00
N ASP A 295 -1.83 -15.82 11.13
CA ASP A 295 -1.40 -16.44 12.40
C ASP A 295 -1.42 -17.96 12.25
N ARG A 296 -2.50 -18.54 11.72
CA ARG A 296 -2.59 -19.96 11.44
C ARG A 296 -1.50 -20.45 10.47
N LEU A 297 -1.25 -19.68 9.37
CA LEU A 297 -0.13 -19.99 8.46
C LEU A 297 1.22 -20.00 9.20
N ALA A 298 1.46 -18.98 10.05
CA ALA A 298 2.71 -18.89 10.79
C ALA A 298 2.88 -20.07 11.79
N GLU A 299 1.81 -20.47 12.48
CA GLU A 299 1.80 -21.57 13.45
C GLU A 299 1.98 -22.93 12.77
N ASP A 300 1.20 -23.23 11.73
CA ASP A 300 1.19 -24.53 11.05
C ASP A 300 2.50 -24.82 10.29
N LEU A 301 3.32 -23.78 10.01
CA LEU A 301 4.56 -23.89 9.24
C LEU A 301 5.83 -23.91 10.10
N VAL A 302 5.75 -23.65 11.41
CA VAL A 302 6.91 -23.73 12.33
C VAL A 302 7.58 -25.10 12.28
N GLY A 303 6.80 -26.18 12.22
CA GLY A 303 7.31 -27.57 12.15
C GLY A 303 8.01 -27.92 10.83
N LEU A 304 8.02 -27.04 9.84
CA LEU A 304 8.64 -27.25 8.53
C LEU A 304 9.97 -26.51 8.38
N GLY A 305 10.53 -25.99 9.46
CA GLY A 305 11.78 -25.21 9.41
C GLY A 305 11.63 -23.81 8.82
N LEU A 306 10.39 -23.33 8.66
CA LEU A 306 10.06 -21.97 8.26
C LEU A 306 9.67 -21.15 9.48
N ALA A 307 10.25 -19.96 9.61
CA ALA A 307 9.98 -19.05 10.72
C ALA A 307 9.38 -17.72 10.21
N ALA A 308 8.29 -17.30 10.84
CA ALA A 308 7.74 -15.95 10.71
C ALA A 308 8.27 -15.04 11.83
N ALA A 309 8.23 -13.73 11.61
CA ALA A 309 8.40 -12.79 12.71
C ALA A 309 7.30 -12.97 13.78
N ALA A 310 7.62 -12.66 15.03
CA ALA A 310 6.65 -12.72 16.12
C ALA A 310 5.39 -11.90 15.81
N ALA A 311 4.23 -12.34 16.28
CA ALA A 311 2.93 -11.74 15.91
C ALA A 311 2.83 -10.23 16.18
N HIS A 312 3.50 -9.72 17.22
CA HIS A 312 3.54 -8.30 17.57
C HIS A 312 4.51 -7.47 16.72
N LEU A 313 5.39 -8.13 15.95
CA LEU A 313 6.36 -7.50 15.03
C LEU A 313 5.95 -7.63 13.56
N ARG A 314 4.77 -8.13 13.26
CA ARG A 314 4.27 -8.26 11.88
C ARG A 314 2.85 -7.74 11.72
N THR A 315 2.52 -7.35 10.52
CA THR A 315 1.17 -6.93 10.16
C THR A 315 0.22 -8.12 9.95
N PRO A 316 -1.10 -7.90 9.97
CA PRO A 316 -2.08 -8.99 9.93
C PRO A 316 -2.26 -9.67 8.57
N HIS A 317 -1.74 -9.11 7.47
CA HIS A 317 -2.12 -9.49 6.11
C HIS A 317 -0.95 -10.00 5.25
N ILE A 318 0.27 -9.87 5.73
CA ILE A 318 1.47 -10.40 5.08
C ILE A 318 2.27 -11.19 6.12
N VAL A 319 2.63 -12.41 5.78
CA VAL A 319 3.58 -13.21 6.54
C VAL A 319 4.74 -13.64 5.65
N GLY A 320 5.94 -13.19 6.00
CA GLY A 320 7.18 -13.63 5.39
C GLY A 320 7.77 -14.77 6.17
N LEU A 321 8.03 -15.88 5.51
CA LEU A 321 8.56 -17.09 6.09
C LEU A 321 10.01 -17.28 5.64
N ARG A 322 10.92 -17.40 6.60
CA ARG A 322 12.36 -17.58 6.36
C ARG A 322 12.83 -18.92 6.84
N ALA A 323 13.77 -19.52 6.11
CA ALA A 323 14.50 -20.71 6.52
C ALA A 323 15.98 -20.37 6.74
N PRO A 324 16.72 -21.08 7.60
CA PRO A 324 18.15 -20.85 7.83
C PRO A 324 19.01 -20.92 6.57
N GLY A 325 18.61 -21.75 5.59
CA GLY A 325 19.27 -21.89 4.28
C GLY A 325 18.67 -21.05 3.16
N GLY A 326 17.72 -20.16 3.47
CA GLY A 326 16.92 -19.44 2.46
C GLY A 326 15.75 -20.26 1.91
N VAL A 327 14.97 -19.66 1.04
CA VAL A 327 13.86 -20.34 0.35
C VAL A 327 14.44 -21.32 -0.67
N PRO A 328 14.04 -22.61 -0.66
CA PRO A 328 14.56 -23.59 -1.60
C PRO A 328 14.30 -23.18 -3.06
N PRO A 329 15.29 -23.29 -3.97
CA PRO A 329 15.12 -22.92 -5.37
C PRO A 329 13.91 -23.61 -6.01
N GLY A 330 13.08 -22.84 -6.75
CA GLY A 330 11.88 -23.35 -7.43
C GLY A 330 10.73 -23.71 -6.52
N LEU A 331 10.75 -23.34 -5.23
CA LEU A 331 9.65 -23.62 -4.28
C LEU A 331 8.33 -23.02 -4.77
N THR A 332 8.33 -21.77 -5.20
CA THR A 332 7.11 -21.10 -5.71
C THR A 332 6.52 -21.79 -6.95
N ASP A 333 7.36 -22.37 -7.82
CA ASP A 333 6.89 -23.13 -8.97
C ASP A 333 6.30 -24.50 -8.57
N ARG A 334 6.84 -25.14 -7.53
CA ARG A 334 6.25 -26.36 -6.95
C ARG A 334 4.88 -26.06 -6.35
N LEU A 335 4.78 -24.99 -5.54
CA LEU A 335 3.52 -24.54 -4.95
C LEU A 335 2.46 -24.23 -6.02
N ARG A 336 2.86 -23.55 -7.11
CA ARG A 336 1.95 -23.24 -8.21
C ARG A 336 1.36 -24.47 -8.88
N ARG A 337 2.15 -25.56 -9.02
CA ARG A 337 1.62 -26.84 -9.54
C ARG A 337 0.57 -27.46 -8.63
N ASP A 338 0.62 -27.15 -7.33
CA ASP A 338 -0.37 -27.58 -6.34
C ASP A 338 -1.51 -26.56 -6.16
N GLY A 339 -1.64 -25.58 -7.07
CA GLY A 339 -2.69 -24.54 -7.02
C GLY A 339 -2.46 -23.46 -5.97
N VAL A 340 -1.25 -23.34 -5.40
CA VAL A 340 -0.89 -22.35 -4.38
C VAL A 340 -0.02 -21.26 -5.01
N TYR A 341 -0.49 -20.02 -4.97
CA TYR A 341 0.21 -18.85 -5.51
C TYR A 341 0.78 -18.00 -4.39
N ALA A 342 2.08 -17.86 -4.37
CA ALA A 342 2.86 -17.08 -3.42
C ALA A 342 4.09 -16.50 -4.12
N SER A 343 4.82 -15.61 -3.47
CA SER A 343 6.03 -15.01 -4.05
C SER A 343 7.22 -15.11 -3.11
N GLU A 344 8.42 -15.18 -3.67
CA GLU A 344 9.65 -15.02 -2.91
C GLU A 344 10.11 -13.55 -2.99
N ARG A 345 10.47 -12.98 -1.84
CA ARG A 345 10.98 -11.60 -1.73
C ARG A 345 12.12 -11.55 -0.72
N SER A 346 13.29 -11.08 -1.15
CA SER A 346 14.49 -10.91 -0.29
C SER A 346 14.74 -12.14 0.61
N GLY A 347 14.67 -13.34 0.04
CA GLY A 347 14.91 -14.61 0.75
C GLY A 347 13.80 -15.03 1.73
N ALA A 348 12.62 -14.45 1.66
CA ALA A 348 11.44 -14.90 2.38
C ALA A 348 10.37 -15.42 1.40
N LEU A 349 9.74 -16.55 1.72
CA LEU A 349 8.48 -16.92 1.10
C LEU A 349 7.39 -16.01 1.67
N ARG A 350 6.83 -15.14 0.82
CA ARG A 350 5.79 -14.19 1.22
C ARG A 350 4.41 -14.75 0.90
N LEU A 351 3.59 -14.89 1.93
CA LEU A 351 2.19 -15.25 1.84
C LEU A 351 1.35 -14.03 2.22
N SER A 352 0.43 -13.67 1.35
CA SER A 352 -0.42 -12.48 1.53
C SER A 352 -1.85 -12.77 1.07
N PRO A 353 -2.65 -13.42 1.95
CA PRO A 353 -4.07 -13.65 1.70
C PRO A 353 -4.84 -12.32 1.64
N HIS A 354 -6.03 -12.35 1.02
CA HIS A 354 -7.01 -11.27 1.12
C HIS A 354 -8.40 -11.86 1.44
N VAL A 355 -9.44 -11.06 1.38
CA VAL A 355 -10.81 -11.41 1.80
C VAL A 355 -11.43 -12.62 1.07
N TRP A 356 -10.88 -13.03 -0.08
CA TRP A 356 -11.29 -14.25 -0.81
C TRP A 356 -10.69 -15.53 -0.24
N ALA A 357 -9.63 -15.43 0.57
CA ALA A 357 -9.00 -16.61 1.18
C ALA A 357 -9.75 -17.07 2.42
N ASP A 358 -9.74 -18.37 2.66
CA ASP A 358 -10.30 -19.02 3.84
C ASP A 358 -9.36 -20.09 4.42
N GLU A 359 -9.85 -20.83 5.40
CA GLU A 359 -9.11 -21.87 6.09
C GLU A 359 -8.67 -23.01 5.16
N ARG A 360 -9.44 -23.30 4.09
CA ARG A 360 -9.09 -24.31 3.08
C ARG A 360 -7.86 -23.89 2.28
N ASP A 361 -7.69 -22.58 2.03
CA ASP A 361 -6.49 -22.05 1.36
C ASP A 361 -5.25 -22.20 2.24
N VAL A 362 -5.38 -22.00 3.56
CA VAL A 362 -4.32 -22.25 4.54
C VAL A 362 -3.93 -23.73 4.54
N GLU A 363 -4.91 -24.63 4.64
CA GLU A 363 -4.69 -26.08 4.66
C GLU A 363 -4.01 -26.58 3.39
N ARG A 364 -4.45 -26.10 2.21
CA ARG A 364 -3.81 -26.42 0.93
C ARG A 364 -2.37 -25.92 0.87
N CYS A 365 -2.12 -24.69 1.32
CA CYS A 365 -0.78 -24.11 1.36
C CYS A 365 0.15 -24.93 2.26
N VAL A 366 -0.28 -25.26 3.47
CA VAL A 366 0.49 -26.09 4.41
C VAL A 366 0.77 -27.47 3.83
N ALA A 367 -0.24 -28.12 3.23
CA ALA A 367 -0.07 -29.44 2.60
C ALA A 367 0.91 -29.39 1.41
N ALA A 368 0.84 -28.34 0.56
CA ALA A 368 1.74 -28.16 -0.55
C ALA A 368 3.19 -27.91 -0.09
N LEU A 369 3.38 -27.09 0.95
CA LEU A 369 4.70 -26.86 1.54
C LEU A 369 5.30 -28.13 2.15
N ARG A 370 4.50 -28.95 2.87
CA ARG A 370 4.96 -30.25 3.41
C ARG A 370 5.44 -31.21 2.33
N ARG A 371 4.89 -31.16 1.12
CA ARG A 371 5.36 -31.98 0.00
C ARG A 371 6.58 -31.40 -0.72
N SER A 372 6.82 -30.10 -0.56
CA SER A 372 7.81 -29.37 -1.35
C SER A 372 9.12 -29.09 -0.60
N LEU A 373 9.10 -29.19 0.74
CA LEU A 373 10.25 -29.03 1.63
C LEU A 373 10.81 -30.38 2.05
#